data_2bfcf9e766e6bb268e48390410ad67ed
#
_entry.id   2bfcf9e766e6bb268e48390410ad67ed
#
_cell.length_a   1.000
_cell.length_b   1.000
_cell.length_c   1.000
_cell.angle_alpha   90.00
_cell.angle_beta   90.00
_cell.angle_gamma   90.00
#
_symmetry.space_group_name_H-M   'P 1'
#
loop_
_entity.id
_entity.type
_entity.pdbx_description
1 polymer ?
#
loop_
_entity_poly.entity_id
_entity_poly.type
_entity_poly.pdbx_seq_one_letter_code
_entity_poly.pdbx_strand_id
1 'polypeptide(L)' 'MSKMSIKVSFTVGVSLREALTEAREKAEKLGVAFIEFSFNGAFFAVSPQADIERGIEEFEKGMKAIVI' A
#
# COMPACT_ATOMS: atom_id res chain seq x y z
N MET A 1 17.50 -11.21 2.45
CA MET A 1 16.26 -10.47 2.60
C MET A 1 16.28 -9.18 1.77
N SER A 2 15.24 -8.98 1.03
CA SER A 2 15.16 -7.80 0.15
C SER A 2 14.66 -6.59 0.92
N LYS A 3 15.34 -5.45 0.72
CA LYS A 3 14.85 -4.17 1.23
C LYS A 3 14.29 -3.32 0.10
N MET A 4 14.04 -3.97 -1.04
CA MET A 4 13.54 -3.23 -2.20
C MET A 4 12.08 -2.89 -2.05
N SER A 5 11.70 -1.78 -2.63
CA SER A 5 10.31 -1.44 -2.84
C SER A 5 10.03 -1.41 -4.32
N ILE A 6 8.78 -1.68 -4.66
CA ILE A 6 8.33 -1.67 -6.04
C ILE A 6 7.14 -0.73 -6.13
N LYS A 7 7.17 0.18 -7.10
CA LYS A 7 6.04 1.06 -7.37
C LYS A 7 5.08 0.38 -8.32
N VAL A 8 3.80 0.47 -8.02
CA VAL A 8 2.76 -0.13 -8.86
C VAL A 8 1.68 0.90 -9.14
N SER A 9 0.91 0.64 -10.21
CA SER A 9 -0.27 1.43 -10.54
C SER A 9 -1.48 0.54 -10.47
N PHE A 10 -2.60 1.10 -10.02
CA PHE A 10 -3.85 0.36 -9.96
C PHE A 10 -4.82 0.89 -11.01
N THR A 11 -5.70 0.01 -11.47
CA THR A 11 -6.74 0.37 -12.41
C THR A 11 -7.70 1.36 -11.76
N VAL A 12 -8.19 2.28 -12.56
CA VAL A 12 -9.21 3.22 -12.10
C VAL A 12 -10.41 2.45 -11.60
N GLY A 13 -10.93 2.84 -10.43
CA GLY A 13 -12.13 2.24 -9.88
C GLY A 13 -11.90 1.25 -8.76
N VAL A 14 -10.65 0.87 -8.46
CA VAL A 14 -10.40 0.02 -7.28
C VAL A 14 -10.58 0.86 -6.02
N SER A 15 -11.11 0.23 -4.97
CA SER A 15 -11.24 0.88 -3.69
C SER A 15 -9.88 0.90 -2.97
N LEU A 16 -9.74 1.78 -1.98
CA LEU A 16 -8.52 1.82 -1.20
C LEU A 16 -8.25 0.48 -0.51
N ARG A 17 -9.30 -0.15 0.03
CA ARG A 17 -9.14 -1.45 0.68
C ARG A 17 -8.61 -2.49 -0.29
N GLU A 18 -9.14 -2.51 -1.50
CA GLU A 18 -8.66 -3.45 -2.53
C GLU A 18 -7.21 -3.18 -2.88
N ALA A 19 -6.86 -1.90 -3.07
CA ALA A 19 -5.49 -1.53 -3.41
C ALA A 19 -4.51 -1.95 -2.32
N LEU A 20 -4.85 -1.68 -1.07
CA LEU A 20 -3.99 -2.04 0.06
C LEU A 20 -3.85 -3.56 0.20
N THR A 21 -4.94 -4.29 0.03
CA THR A 21 -4.93 -5.75 0.13
C THR A 21 -4.06 -6.34 -0.96
N GLU A 22 -4.23 -5.88 -2.21
CA GLU A 22 -3.41 -6.37 -3.30
C GLU A 22 -1.95 -6.02 -3.12
N ALA A 23 -1.66 -4.82 -2.64
CA ALA A 23 -0.29 -4.41 -2.40
C ALA A 23 0.38 -5.30 -1.36
N ARG A 24 -0.35 -5.61 -0.28
CA ARG A 24 0.19 -6.49 0.76
C ARG A 24 0.48 -7.88 0.22
N GLU A 25 -0.46 -8.43 -0.56
CA GLU A 25 -0.28 -9.75 -1.16
C GLU A 25 0.90 -9.77 -2.13
N LYS A 26 1.05 -8.72 -2.92
CA LYS A 26 2.17 -8.63 -3.85
C LYS A 26 3.51 -8.51 -3.12
N ALA A 27 3.54 -7.75 -2.04
CA ALA A 27 4.76 -7.60 -1.26
C ALA A 27 5.21 -8.95 -0.72
N GLU A 28 4.26 -9.74 -0.21
CA GLU A 28 4.56 -11.07 0.30
C GLU A 28 5.00 -12.00 -0.83
N LYS A 29 4.27 -11.99 -1.94
CA LYS A 29 4.54 -12.87 -3.06
C LYS A 29 5.89 -12.59 -3.71
N LEU A 30 6.24 -11.32 -3.84
CA LEU A 30 7.49 -10.92 -4.48
C LEU A 30 8.67 -10.88 -3.52
N GLY A 31 8.41 -10.98 -2.23
CA GLY A 31 9.48 -10.95 -1.23
C GLY A 31 10.15 -9.59 -1.11
N VAL A 32 9.40 -8.50 -1.38
CA VAL A 32 9.96 -7.15 -1.26
C VAL A 32 9.53 -6.51 0.06
N ALA A 33 10.26 -5.48 0.47
CA ALA A 33 9.96 -4.81 1.73
C ALA A 33 8.65 -4.04 1.65
N PHE A 34 8.40 -3.37 0.52
CA PHE A 34 7.21 -2.55 0.34
C PHE A 34 6.73 -2.58 -1.10
N ILE A 35 5.42 -2.45 -1.27
CA ILE A 35 4.82 -2.09 -2.54
C ILE A 35 4.35 -0.65 -2.37
N GLU A 36 4.76 0.23 -3.28
CA GLU A 36 4.46 1.67 -3.20
C GLU A 36 3.48 2.08 -4.27
N PHE A 37 2.54 2.93 -3.90
CA PHE A 37 1.60 3.49 -4.88
C PHE A 37 1.00 4.78 -4.33
N SER A 38 0.35 5.54 -5.20
CA SER A 38 -0.39 6.74 -4.81
C SER A 38 -1.88 6.49 -4.99
N PHE A 39 -2.68 7.02 -4.10
CA PHE A 39 -4.13 6.90 -4.16
C PHE A 39 -4.73 8.22 -3.71
N ASN A 40 -5.44 8.90 -4.63
CA ASN A 40 -6.07 10.20 -4.36
C ASN A 40 -5.13 11.19 -3.68
N GLY A 41 -3.91 11.27 -4.18
CA GLY A 41 -2.93 12.22 -3.69
C GLY A 41 -2.17 11.79 -2.44
N ALA A 42 -2.47 10.62 -1.90
CA ALA A 42 -1.73 10.08 -0.74
C ALA A 42 -0.75 9.01 -1.23
N PHE A 43 0.42 8.99 -0.62
CA PHE A 43 1.45 8.00 -0.91
C PHE A 43 1.33 6.86 0.10
N PHE A 44 1.41 5.62 -0.40
CA PHE A 44 1.38 4.44 0.45
C PHE A 44 2.61 3.58 0.21
N ALA A 45 3.17 3.05 1.30
CA ALA A 45 4.19 2.01 1.25
C ALA A 45 3.66 0.85 2.11
N VAL A 46 3.36 -0.27 1.46
CA VAL A 46 2.64 -1.38 2.07
C VAL A 46 3.55 -2.58 2.22
N SER A 47 3.80 -3.00 3.45
CA SER A 47 4.65 -4.16 3.74
C SER A 47 3.86 -5.47 3.62
N PRO A 48 4.54 -6.63 3.60
CA PRO A 48 3.85 -7.92 3.58
C PRO A 48 2.97 -8.19 4.79
N GLN A 49 3.20 -7.48 5.90
CA GLN A 49 2.40 -7.64 7.12
C GLN A 49 1.60 -6.39 7.42
N ALA A 50 1.27 -5.61 6.41
CA ALA A 50 0.59 -4.33 6.59
C ALA A 50 -0.75 -4.49 7.29
N ASP A 51 -1.06 -3.53 8.15
CA ASP A 51 -2.36 -3.42 8.79
C ASP A 51 -3.26 -2.59 7.88
N ILE A 52 -4.12 -3.26 7.13
CA ILE A 52 -4.97 -2.62 6.13
C ILE A 52 -5.91 -1.60 6.78
N GLU A 53 -6.52 -1.97 7.92
CA GLU A 53 -7.46 -1.07 8.58
C GLU A 53 -6.78 0.21 9.05
N ARG A 54 -5.55 0.08 9.54
CA ARG A 54 -4.78 1.24 9.96
C ARG A 54 -4.48 2.16 8.77
N GLY A 55 -4.15 1.58 7.63
CA GLY A 55 -3.89 2.36 6.42
C GLY A 55 -5.11 3.16 5.99
N ILE A 56 -6.29 2.54 6.03
CA ILE A 56 -7.54 3.22 5.69
C ILE A 56 -7.81 4.34 6.69
N GLU A 57 -7.62 4.05 7.97
CA GLU A 57 -7.88 5.02 9.04
C GLU A 57 -6.99 6.25 8.89
N GLU A 58 -5.70 6.05 8.63
CA GLU A 58 -4.76 7.15 8.45
C GLU A 58 -5.11 7.98 7.22
N PHE A 59 -5.54 7.32 6.15
CA PHE A 59 -5.97 8.01 4.95
C PHE A 59 -7.17 8.90 5.25
N GLU A 60 -8.12 8.40 6.02
CA GLU A 60 -9.32 9.16 6.39
C GLU A 60 -8.99 10.36 7.27
N LYS A 61 -7.90 10.30 8.00
CA LYS A 61 -7.42 11.42 8.80
C LYS A 61 -6.71 12.48 7.99
N GLY A 62 -6.55 12.26 6.69
CA GLY A 62 -5.90 13.22 5.80
C GLY A 62 -4.40 13.07 5.70
N MET A 63 -3.84 11.95 6.14
CA MET A 63 -2.41 11.72 6.02
C MET A 63 -2.04 11.58 4.54
N LYS A 64 -0.89 12.17 4.18
CA LYS A 64 -0.44 12.17 2.78
C LYS A 64 0.67 11.16 2.51
N ALA A 65 1.29 10.62 3.55
CA ALA A 65 2.31 9.59 3.41
C ALA A 65 2.03 8.54 4.48
N ILE A 66 1.74 7.31 4.04
CA ILE A 66 1.29 6.26 4.94
C ILE A 66 2.15 5.03 4.71
N VAL A 67 2.85 4.61 5.75
CA VAL A 67 3.70 3.41 5.72
C VAL A 67 3.08 2.41 6.68
N ILE A 68 2.68 1.27 6.15
CA ILE A 68 2.03 0.23 6.96
C ILE A 68 2.63 -1.19 6.71
#